data_6052d8ceb89a943e4141f4dc321656fd
#
_entry.id   6052d8ceb89a943e4141f4dc321656fd
#
_cell.length_a   1.000
_cell.length_b   1.000
_cell.length_c   1.000
_cell.angle_alpha   90.00
_cell.angle_beta   90.00
_cell.angle_gamma   90.00
#
_symmetry.space_group_name_H-M   'P 1'
#
loop_
_entity.id
_entity.type
_entity.pdbx_description
1 polymer ?
#
loop_
_entity_poly.entity_id
_entity_poly.type
_entity_poly.pdbx_seq_one_letter_code
_entity_poly.pdbx_strand_id
1 'polypeptide(L)'
;MQYPGVAKGIESDIKNLMGLLRIINILPEGMYIDNVIKHMTVELQQECDYEREAHCCDKMKTILEPYPQYYVPSVIPELSTKQVMTCEYIEGLTIDECANQLDQTTRNDICLKFLDLMLRELFIHRYCKLYFDSSIYTNTYS
;
A
#
# COMPACT_ATOMS: atom_id res chain seq x y z
N MET A 1 -13.02 4.91 -3.13
CA MET A 1 -13.44 6.11 -3.89
C MET A 1 -12.54 7.27 -3.54
N GLN A 2 -12.02 7.97 -4.53
CA GLN A 2 -11.11 9.10 -4.36
C GLN A 2 -11.89 10.40 -4.07
N TYR A 3 -11.39 11.20 -3.12
CA TYR A 3 -11.95 12.53 -2.88
C TYR A 3 -11.64 13.47 -4.06
N PRO A 4 -12.61 14.33 -4.46
CA PRO A 4 -12.38 15.29 -5.53
C PRO A 4 -11.18 16.21 -5.25
N GLY A 5 -10.27 16.33 -6.22
CA GLY A 5 -9.12 17.22 -6.13
C GLY A 5 -7.85 16.68 -5.48
N VAL A 6 -7.87 15.49 -4.87
CA VAL A 6 -6.69 14.90 -4.20
C VAL A 6 -5.49 14.83 -5.15
N ALA A 7 -5.65 14.23 -6.31
CA ALA A 7 -4.56 14.10 -7.28
C ALA A 7 -3.96 15.44 -7.72
N LYS A 8 -4.77 16.52 -7.75
CA LYS A 8 -4.31 17.86 -8.11
C LYS A 8 -3.60 18.57 -6.94
N GLY A 9 -3.95 18.22 -5.70
CA GLY A 9 -3.37 18.81 -4.49
C GLY A 9 -1.99 18.27 -4.13
N ILE A 10 -1.66 17.04 -4.50
CA ILE A 10 -0.45 16.32 -4.08
C ILE A 10 0.83 17.15 -4.23
N GLU A 11 1.05 17.73 -5.40
CA GLU A 11 2.27 18.51 -5.67
C GLU A 11 2.36 19.75 -4.79
N SER A 12 1.25 20.44 -4.59
CA SER A 12 1.17 21.62 -3.73
C SER A 12 1.40 21.26 -2.26
N ASP A 13 0.79 20.18 -1.79
CA ASP A 13 0.86 19.74 -0.41
C ASP A 13 2.28 19.27 -0.05
N ILE A 14 2.93 18.55 -0.95
CA ILE A 14 4.33 18.16 -0.80
C ILE A 14 5.25 19.39 -0.76
N LYS A 15 5.04 20.37 -1.65
CA LYS A 15 5.82 21.62 -1.63
C LYS A 15 5.64 22.38 -0.31
N ASN A 16 4.43 22.46 0.21
CA ASN A 16 4.12 23.12 1.46
C ASN A 16 4.78 22.39 2.66
N LEU A 17 4.68 21.06 2.70
CA LEU A 17 5.34 20.24 3.71
C LEU A 17 6.85 20.46 3.71
N MET A 18 7.46 20.46 2.53
CA MET A 18 8.90 20.69 2.41
C MET A 18 9.32 22.08 2.81
N GLY A 19 8.50 23.09 2.50
CA GLY A 19 8.71 24.45 2.99
C GLY A 19 8.76 24.51 4.52
N LEU A 20 7.81 23.85 5.17
CA LEU A 20 7.77 23.72 6.64
C LEU A 20 9.01 23.02 7.20
N LEU A 21 9.37 21.84 6.64
CA LEU A 21 10.52 21.06 7.12
C LEU A 21 11.84 21.82 6.97
N ARG A 22 12.00 22.64 5.94
CA ARG A 22 13.18 23.53 5.77
C ARG A 22 13.20 24.64 6.82
N ILE A 23 12.05 25.25 7.14
CA ILE A 23 11.96 26.33 8.15
C ILE A 23 12.37 25.83 9.54
N ILE A 24 11.91 24.64 9.92
CA ILE A 24 12.23 24.06 11.24
C ILE A 24 13.60 23.38 11.30
N ASN A 25 14.33 23.36 10.19
CA ASN A 25 15.72 22.86 10.10
C ASN A 25 15.89 21.42 10.64
N ILE A 26 14.89 20.56 10.44
CA ILE A 26 14.94 19.14 10.86
C ILE A 26 15.73 18.28 9.86
N LEU A 27 15.92 18.78 8.64
CA LEU A 27 16.54 18.02 7.57
C LEU A 27 18.07 18.08 7.69
N PRO A 28 18.75 16.92 7.75
CA PRO A 28 20.22 16.88 7.78
C PRO A 28 20.83 17.54 6.52
N GLU A 29 21.92 18.26 6.69
CA GLU A 29 22.69 18.80 5.56
C GLU A 29 23.25 17.66 4.69
N GLY A 30 23.16 17.81 3.37
CA GLY A 30 23.66 16.82 2.39
C GLY A 30 22.66 15.72 1.99
N MET A 31 21.44 15.74 2.49
CA MET A 31 20.40 14.80 2.08
C MET A 31 19.82 15.19 0.71
N TYR A 32 19.83 14.28 -0.25
CA TYR A 32 19.28 14.48 -1.61
C TYR A 32 17.74 14.46 -1.62
N ILE A 33 17.14 15.34 -0.82
CA ILE A 33 15.71 15.37 -0.55
C ILE A 33 14.90 15.65 -1.80
N ASP A 34 15.39 16.50 -2.68
CA ASP A 34 14.68 16.88 -3.91
C ASP A 34 14.41 15.67 -4.82
N ASN A 35 15.31 14.70 -4.87
CA ASN A 35 15.10 13.46 -5.63
C ASN A 35 14.04 12.57 -4.95
N VAL A 36 14.10 12.44 -3.61
CA VAL A 36 13.12 11.67 -2.84
C VAL A 36 11.72 12.26 -3.04
N ILE A 37 11.59 13.59 -2.93
CA ILE A 37 10.32 14.30 -3.14
C ILE A 37 9.77 14.07 -4.54
N LYS A 38 10.63 14.17 -5.55
CA LYS A 38 10.22 13.96 -6.94
C LYS A 38 9.67 12.54 -7.14
N HIS A 39 10.33 11.53 -6.59
CA HIS A 39 9.86 10.14 -6.65
C HIS A 39 8.57 9.96 -5.90
N MET A 40 8.48 10.44 -4.65
CA MET A 40 7.24 10.37 -3.85
C MET A 40 6.06 11.06 -4.55
N THR A 41 6.28 12.22 -5.17
CA THR A 41 5.21 12.93 -5.89
C THR A 41 4.68 12.08 -7.05
N VAL A 42 5.58 11.47 -7.82
CA VAL A 42 5.19 10.61 -8.94
C VAL A 42 4.44 9.38 -8.45
N GLU A 43 4.92 8.73 -7.40
CA GLU A 43 4.29 7.53 -6.84
C GLU A 43 2.88 7.84 -6.29
N LEU A 44 2.74 8.90 -5.49
CA LEU A 44 1.43 9.32 -4.98
C LEU A 44 0.44 9.70 -6.10
N GLN A 45 0.91 10.34 -7.17
CA GLN A 45 0.07 10.59 -8.34
C GLN A 45 -0.35 9.31 -9.05
N GLN A 46 0.54 8.31 -9.13
CA GLN A 46 0.24 7.00 -9.69
C GLN A 46 -0.76 6.20 -8.85
N GLU A 47 -0.68 6.30 -7.52
CA GLU A 47 -1.66 5.69 -6.60
C GLU A 47 -3.06 6.32 -6.72
N CYS A 48 -3.15 7.53 -7.23
CA CYS A 48 -4.43 8.15 -7.56
C CYS A 48 -5.04 7.66 -8.88
N ASP A 49 -4.35 6.86 -9.68
CA ASP A 49 -4.86 6.24 -10.89
C ASP A 49 -5.40 4.83 -10.57
N TYR A 50 -6.70 4.76 -10.27
CA TYR A 50 -7.33 3.51 -9.86
C TYR A 50 -7.46 2.46 -10.97
N GLU A 51 -7.39 2.84 -12.24
CA GLU A 51 -7.28 1.86 -13.34
C GLU A 51 -5.92 1.15 -13.28
N ARG A 52 -4.85 1.92 -13.04
CA ARG A 52 -3.52 1.37 -12.82
C ARG A 52 -3.46 0.51 -11.56
N GLU A 53 -4.10 0.96 -10.48
CA GLU A 53 -4.19 0.23 -9.22
C GLU A 53 -4.88 -1.12 -9.39
N ALA A 54 -6.01 -1.15 -10.10
CA ALA A 54 -6.72 -2.39 -10.43
C ALA A 54 -5.83 -3.39 -11.18
N HIS A 55 -5.09 -2.91 -12.18
CA HIS A 55 -4.14 -3.75 -12.93
C HIS A 55 -2.99 -4.28 -12.05
N CYS A 56 -2.53 -3.46 -11.10
CA CYS A 56 -1.52 -3.90 -10.13
C CYS A 56 -2.07 -4.98 -9.19
N CYS A 57 -3.33 -4.89 -8.75
CA CYS A 57 -3.99 -5.93 -7.96
C CYS A 57 -4.05 -7.26 -8.71
N ASP A 58 -4.46 -7.26 -9.97
CA ASP A 58 -4.52 -8.47 -10.80
C ASP A 58 -3.14 -9.11 -10.97
N LYS A 59 -2.12 -8.28 -11.19
CA LYS A 59 -0.75 -8.74 -11.28
C LYS A 59 -0.27 -9.35 -9.96
N MET A 60 -0.55 -8.71 -8.82
CA MET A 60 -0.19 -9.23 -7.51
C MET A 60 -0.92 -10.53 -7.21
N LYS A 61 -2.20 -10.65 -7.58
CA LYS A 61 -2.96 -11.89 -7.46
C LYS A 61 -2.29 -13.05 -8.22
N THR A 62 -1.80 -12.80 -9.43
CA THR A 62 -1.06 -13.78 -10.22
C THR A 62 0.28 -14.16 -9.57
N ILE A 63 1.02 -13.17 -9.05
CA ILE A 63 2.30 -13.38 -8.37
C ILE A 63 2.13 -14.21 -7.10
N LEU A 64 1.05 -14.01 -6.35
CA LEU A 64 0.79 -14.67 -5.07
C LEU A 64 -0.01 -15.98 -5.20
N GLU A 65 -0.47 -16.35 -6.38
CA GLU A 65 -1.18 -17.62 -6.61
C GLU A 65 -0.46 -18.86 -6.03
N PRO A 66 0.88 -19.00 -6.10
CA PRO A 66 1.60 -20.11 -5.49
C PRO A 66 1.66 -20.11 -3.95
N TYR A 67 1.20 -19.05 -3.30
CA TYR A 67 1.34 -18.82 -1.86
C TYR A 67 -0.05 -18.69 -1.20
N PRO A 68 -0.70 -19.80 -0.84
CA PRO A 68 -2.09 -19.83 -0.36
C PRO A 68 -2.32 -19.09 0.97
N GLN A 69 -1.25 -18.76 1.70
CA GLN A 69 -1.30 -17.97 2.92
C GLN A 69 -1.60 -16.48 2.65
N TYR A 70 -1.51 -16.02 1.40
CA TYR A 70 -1.80 -14.64 1.00
C TYR A 70 -3.03 -14.61 0.10
N TYR A 71 -3.91 -13.67 0.36
CA TYR A 71 -5.11 -13.49 -0.44
C TYR A 71 -5.16 -12.06 -0.99
N VAL A 72 -5.39 -11.94 -2.28
CA VAL A 72 -5.57 -10.65 -2.96
C VAL A 72 -7.01 -10.56 -3.45
N PRO A 73 -7.81 -9.58 -2.96
CA PRO A 73 -9.18 -9.41 -3.39
C PRO A 73 -9.27 -9.11 -4.88
N SER A 74 -10.31 -9.62 -5.51
CA SER A 74 -10.59 -9.35 -6.93
C SER A 74 -11.14 -7.96 -7.09
N VAL A 75 -10.65 -7.23 -8.09
CA VAL A 75 -11.25 -5.97 -8.53
C VAL A 75 -12.45 -6.27 -9.45
N ILE A 76 -13.52 -5.49 -9.33
CA ILE A 76 -14.73 -5.58 -10.15
C ILE A 76 -14.66 -4.48 -11.23
N PRO A 77 -14.21 -4.79 -12.46
CA PRO A 77 -13.94 -3.76 -13.48
C PRO A 77 -15.19 -2.98 -13.86
N GLU A 78 -16.36 -3.62 -13.93
CA GLU A 78 -17.62 -3.01 -14.34
C GLU A 78 -18.09 -1.93 -13.36
N LEU A 79 -17.61 -1.99 -12.12
CA LEU A 79 -17.93 -1.04 -11.04
C LEU A 79 -16.74 -0.14 -10.70
N SER A 80 -15.69 -0.17 -11.51
CA SER A 80 -14.46 0.58 -11.29
C SER A 80 -14.26 1.64 -12.37
N THR A 81 -13.63 2.75 -11.99
CA THR A 81 -13.30 3.89 -12.85
C THR A 81 -11.96 4.48 -12.40
N LYS A 82 -11.45 5.49 -13.11
CA LYS A 82 -10.23 6.21 -12.66
C LYS A 82 -10.26 6.74 -11.23
N GLN A 83 -11.44 6.97 -10.66
CA GLN A 83 -11.60 7.58 -9.34
C GLN A 83 -12.36 6.70 -8.34
N VAL A 84 -12.84 5.55 -8.79
CA VAL A 84 -13.55 4.57 -7.96
C VAL A 84 -12.98 3.20 -8.26
N MET A 85 -12.42 2.53 -7.27
CA MET A 85 -12.01 1.13 -7.35
C MET A 85 -12.96 0.31 -6.47
N THR A 86 -13.61 -0.67 -7.06
CA THR A 86 -14.52 -1.59 -6.38
C THR A 86 -13.88 -2.96 -6.31
N CYS A 87 -13.71 -3.46 -5.11
CA CYS A 87 -13.10 -4.76 -4.86
C CYS A 87 -14.06 -5.69 -4.13
N GLU A 88 -13.75 -6.97 -4.20
CA GLU A 88 -14.34 -7.99 -3.37
C GLU A 88 -14.25 -7.62 -1.88
N TYR A 89 -15.34 -7.81 -1.15
CA TYR A 89 -15.34 -7.61 0.30
C TYR A 89 -14.80 -8.87 0.99
N ILE A 90 -13.84 -8.67 1.87
CA ILE A 90 -13.25 -9.75 2.66
C ILE A 90 -13.51 -9.47 4.13
N GLU A 91 -14.05 -10.47 4.83
CA GLU A 91 -14.18 -10.42 6.29
C GLU A 91 -12.84 -10.76 6.93
N GLY A 92 -12.40 -9.96 7.90
CA GLY A 92 -11.15 -10.16 8.60
C GLY A 92 -10.89 -9.09 9.65
N LEU A 93 -9.84 -9.27 10.42
CA LEU A 93 -9.40 -8.30 11.41
C LEU A 93 -8.37 -7.36 10.78
N THR A 94 -8.44 -6.10 11.09
CA THR A 94 -7.39 -5.14 10.77
C THR A 94 -6.12 -5.43 11.60
N ILE A 95 -4.97 -4.92 11.17
CA ILE A 95 -3.71 -5.09 11.92
C ILE A 95 -3.84 -4.57 13.36
N ASP A 96 -4.54 -3.45 13.57
CA ASP A 96 -4.78 -2.89 14.90
C ASP A 96 -5.69 -3.79 15.75
N GLU A 97 -6.71 -4.38 15.16
CA GLU A 97 -7.57 -5.36 15.83
C GLU A 97 -6.79 -6.62 16.17
N CYS A 98 -5.96 -7.13 15.26
CA CYS A 98 -5.06 -8.25 15.52
C CYS A 98 -4.13 -7.96 16.71
N ALA A 99 -3.56 -6.76 16.78
CA ALA A 99 -2.68 -6.36 17.86
C ALA A 99 -3.38 -6.36 19.25
N ASN A 100 -4.68 -6.07 19.26
CA ASN A 100 -5.46 -5.95 20.50
C ASN A 100 -6.21 -7.23 20.90
N GLN A 101 -6.58 -8.09 19.93
CA GLN A 101 -7.47 -9.23 20.17
C GLN A 101 -6.78 -10.58 20.14
N LEU A 102 -5.64 -10.69 19.46
CA LEU A 102 -4.95 -11.97 19.27
C LEU A 102 -3.84 -12.20 20.32
N ASP A 103 -3.56 -13.45 20.58
CA ASP A 103 -2.44 -13.85 21.44
C ASP A 103 -1.08 -13.56 20.80
N GLN A 104 0.00 -13.56 21.61
CA GLN A 104 1.33 -13.20 21.15
C GLN A 104 1.88 -14.15 20.08
N THR A 105 1.53 -15.44 20.13
CA THR A 105 2.02 -16.44 19.18
C THR A 105 1.43 -16.18 17.80
N THR A 106 0.11 -15.96 17.74
CA THR A 106 -0.59 -15.62 16.48
C THR A 106 -0.10 -14.30 15.91
N ARG A 107 0.12 -13.28 16.74
CA ARG A 107 0.69 -12.00 16.29
C ARG A 107 2.09 -12.18 15.69
N ASN A 108 2.93 -12.99 16.31
CA ASN A 108 4.26 -13.27 15.77
C ASN A 108 4.21 -13.99 14.42
N ASP A 109 3.28 -14.96 14.25
CA ASP A 109 3.08 -15.64 12.96
C ASP A 109 2.64 -14.69 11.86
N ILE A 110 1.70 -13.79 12.16
CA ILE A 110 1.25 -12.74 11.23
C ILE A 110 2.43 -11.84 10.83
N CYS A 111 3.24 -11.38 11.80
CA CYS A 111 4.40 -10.56 11.51
C CYS A 111 5.44 -11.29 10.64
N LEU A 112 5.67 -12.58 10.87
CA LEU A 112 6.58 -13.38 10.06
C LEU A 112 6.07 -13.54 8.62
N LYS A 113 4.78 -13.81 8.43
CA LYS A 113 4.16 -13.87 7.10
C LYS A 113 4.25 -12.53 6.38
N PHE A 114 4.01 -11.44 7.08
CA PHE A 114 4.15 -10.11 6.52
C PHE A 114 5.59 -9.80 6.08
N LEU A 115 6.56 -10.12 6.92
CA LEU A 115 7.99 -9.98 6.59
C LEU A 115 8.39 -10.86 5.40
N ASP A 116 7.92 -12.13 5.35
CA ASP A 116 8.16 -13.04 4.23
C ASP A 116 7.60 -12.44 2.92
N LEU A 117 6.38 -11.90 2.94
CA LEU A 117 5.78 -11.24 1.79
C LEU A 117 6.63 -10.06 1.30
N MET A 118 7.00 -9.15 2.20
CA MET A 118 7.84 -7.99 1.86
C MET A 118 9.18 -8.40 1.24
N LEU A 119 9.83 -9.42 1.79
CA LEU A 119 11.11 -9.91 1.25
C LEU A 119 10.93 -10.57 -0.13
N ARG A 120 9.83 -11.30 -0.35
CA ARG A 120 9.51 -11.88 -1.65
C ARG A 120 9.23 -10.80 -2.69
N GLU A 121 8.42 -9.80 -2.36
CA GLU A 121 8.16 -8.67 -3.25
C GLU A 121 9.46 -7.99 -3.68
N LEU A 122 10.34 -7.70 -2.72
CA LEU A 122 11.58 -6.98 -2.98
C LEU A 122 12.62 -7.82 -3.74
N PHE A 123 12.90 -9.04 -3.29
CA PHE A 123 14.05 -9.82 -3.76
C PHE A 123 13.70 -10.84 -4.84
N ILE A 124 12.52 -11.43 -4.80
CA ILE A 124 12.11 -12.48 -5.75
C ILE A 124 11.37 -11.86 -6.93
N HIS A 125 10.31 -11.12 -6.65
CA HIS A 125 9.43 -10.62 -7.70
C HIS A 125 9.86 -9.27 -8.24
N ARG A 126 10.73 -8.53 -7.50
CA ARG A 126 11.18 -7.16 -7.82
C ARG A 126 9.98 -6.25 -8.16
N TYR A 127 8.90 -6.48 -7.49
CA TYR A 127 7.66 -5.80 -7.63
C TYR A 127 7.19 -5.43 -6.23
N CYS A 128 7.64 -4.26 -5.78
CA CYS A 128 7.25 -3.73 -4.49
C CYS A 128 6.08 -2.79 -4.72
N LYS A 129 4.90 -3.21 -4.34
CA LYS A 129 3.78 -2.34 -4.13
C LYS A 129 3.37 -2.55 -2.69
N LEU A 130 3.90 -1.71 -1.82
CA LEU A 130 3.52 -1.65 -0.43
C LEU A 130 2.02 -1.29 -0.36
N TYR A 131 1.17 -2.30 -0.53
CA TYR A 131 -0.22 -2.22 -0.11
C TYR A 131 -0.23 -2.20 1.42
N PHE A 132 0.14 -1.06 1.98
CA PHE A 132 -0.08 -0.76 3.39
C PHE A 132 -1.56 -0.50 3.69
N ASP A 133 -2.41 -0.65 2.69
CA ASP A 133 -3.83 -0.62 2.94
C ASP A 133 -4.24 -1.99 3.52
N SER A 134 -4.82 -1.93 4.66
CA SER A 134 -5.33 -2.87 5.67
C SER A 134 -5.93 -4.22 5.21
N SER A 135 -5.58 -4.74 4.05
CA SER A 135 -6.23 -5.87 3.40
C SER A 135 -5.34 -7.09 3.11
N ILE A 136 -4.18 -7.21 3.75
CA ILE A 136 -3.49 -8.51 3.77
C ILE A 136 -4.16 -9.38 4.82
N TYR A 137 -5.25 -9.98 4.44
CA TYR A 137 -5.91 -10.98 5.26
C TYR A 137 -5.09 -12.26 5.23
N THR A 138 -4.46 -12.58 6.33
CA THR A 138 -3.94 -13.92 6.51
C THR A 138 -5.13 -14.82 6.81
N ASN A 139 -5.36 -15.80 5.95
CA ASN A 139 -6.38 -16.82 6.15
C ASN A 139 -5.93 -17.72 7.32
N THR A 140 -6.20 -17.29 8.56
CA THR A 140 -5.74 -17.95 9.80
C THR A 140 -6.80 -18.90 10.39
N TYR A 141 -7.92 -19.09 9.70
CA TYR A 141 -8.99 -19.97 10.15
C TYR A 141 -9.33 -21.02 9.09
N SER A 142 -8.55 -22.06 9.01
CA SER A 142 -8.94 -23.39 8.55
C SER A 142 -8.22 -24.45 9.33
#